data_dcdca61959cec92f577504b81e3b7411
#
_entry.id   dcdca61959cec92f577504b81e3b7411
#
_cell.length_a   1.000
_cell.length_b   1.000
_cell.length_c   1.000
_cell.angle_alpha   90.00
_cell.angle_beta   90.00
_cell.angle_gamma   90.00
#
_symmetry.space_group_name_H-M   'P 1'
#
loop_
_entity.id
_entity.type
_entity.pdbx_description
1 polymer ?
#
loop_
_entity_poly.entity_id
_entity_poly.type
_entity_poly.pdbx_seq_one_letter_code
_entity_poly.pdbx_strand_id
1 'polypeptide(L)'
;YYSADSAYMLYARHHNLYAVGNPAKGKDTTEIQLTNDGEKYYSFNREDEGEMEGRFGCEAYWLKKGHRFYAIREDARKVEELWLIDALATPRPKLKTYKAELAGDKNVIQYELIIGDLDTKEVRKIDISRWKDQYIDFLYTSNDGLRLYFQRYKRTWDETEICMVNTETGDVKVLIHEEDKPYLDYQMRAIHFLNDGNEILFRSERTGWGHYYLYDKDGNLKNQVTSGPWVAGPIQKIDTAKRQIYFVGLGEEKNIDPYYYVLYRADLDKKDAVTLLTPEDA
;
A
#
# COMPACT_ATOMS: atom_id res chain seq x y z
N TYR A 1 1.92 16.60 -5.40
CA TYR A 1 2.34 15.79 -6.58
C TYR A 1 1.61 16.29 -7.83
N TYR A 2 2.32 16.36 -8.98
CA TYR A 2 1.73 16.75 -10.25
C TYR A 2 1.09 15.56 -10.95
N SER A 3 0.03 15.84 -11.74
CA SER A 3 -0.57 14.88 -12.67
C SER A 3 0.45 14.37 -13.70
N ALA A 4 0.18 13.25 -14.38
CA ALA A 4 1.09 12.63 -15.32
C ALA A 4 1.53 13.56 -16.45
N ASP A 5 0.64 14.45 -16.92
CA ASP A 5 0.91 15.50 -17.90
C ASP A 5 1.47 16.80 -17.30
N SER A 6 1.63 16.81 -15.96
CA SER A 6 2.04 17.97 -15.16
C SER A 6 1.09 19.18 -15.22
N ALA A 7 -0.17 18.95 -15.62
CA ALA A 7 -1.17 20.01 -15.76
C ALA A 7 -1.75 20.49 -14.44
N TYR A 8 -1.83 19.62 -13.44
CA TYR A 8 -2.43 19.91 -12.14
C TYR A 8 -1.59 19.38 -10.99
N MET A 9 -1.72 20.02 -9.81
CA MET A 9 -1.09 19.61 -8.56
C MET A 9 -2.18 19.44 -7.49
N LEU A 10 -2.10 18.32 -6.73
CA LEU A 10 -2.91 18.09 -5.53
C LEU A 10 -2.17 18.58 -4.28
N TYR A 11 -2.90 19.13 -3.33
CA TYR A 11 -2.38 19.59 -2.05
C TYR A 11 -3.50 19.66 -1.01
N ALA A 12 -3.13 19.69 0.26
CA ALA A 12 -4.07 19.91 1.36
C ALA A 12 -4.04 21.38 1.82
N ARG A 13 -5.20 21.89 2.23
CA ARG A 13 -5.37 23.18 2.87
C ARG A 13 -6.59 23.13 3.78
N HIS A 14 -6.49 23.69 4.99
CA HIS A 14 -7.58 23.64 5.97
C HIS A 14 -8.20 22.25 6.11
N HIS A 15 -7.33 21.24 6.23
CA HIS A 15 -7.70 19.81 6.33
C HIS A 15 -8.39 19.20 5.10
N ASN A 16 -8.64 19.98 4.07
CA ASN A 16 -9.32 19.54 2.85
C ASN A 16 -8.36 19.38 1.68
N LEU A 17 -8.80 18.57 0.70
CA LEU A 17 -8.07 18.34 -0.53
C LEU A 17 -8.42 19.38 -1.58
N TYR A 18 -7.41 19.89 -2.25
CA TYR A 18 -7.50 20.87 -3.32
C TYR A 18 -6.66 20.46 -4.53
N ALA A 19 -7.03 20.99 -5.67
CA ALA A 19 -6.20 20.97 -6.88
C ALA A 19 -5.94 22.39 -7.38
N VAL A 20 -4.81 22.59 -8.06
CA VAL A 20 -4.48 23.84 -8.74
C VAL A 20 -3.82 23.54 -10.08
N GLY A 21 -4.15 24.34 -11.08
CA GLY A 21 -3.56 24.27 -12.40
C GLY A 21 -2.12 24.74 -12.44
N ASN A 22 -1.32 24.16 -13.36
CA ASN A 22 0.05 24.54 -13.60
C ASN A 22 0.11 25.60 -14.72
N PRO A 23 0.48 26.87 -14.43
CA PRO A 23 0.54 27.94 -15.43
C PRO A 23 1.58 27.65 -16.51
N ALA A 24 2.65 26.91 -16.22
CA ALA A 24 3.63 26.49 -17.22
C ALA A 24 3.05 25.53 -18.28
N LYS A 25 1.87 24.97 -18.01
CA LYS A 25 1.08 24.11 -18.92
C LYS A 25 -0.17 24.83 -19.45
N GLY A 26 -0.24 26.15 -19.31
CA GLY A 26 -1.37 26.95 -19.78
C GLY A 26 -2.67 26.74 -18.98
N LYS A 27 -2.58 26.19 -17.75
CA LYS A 27 -3.74 26.01 -16.88
C LYS A 27 -3.96 27.19 -15.97
N ASP A 28 -5.22 27.45 -15.66
CA ASP A 28 -5.62 28.47 -14.69
C ASP A 28 -5.11 28.08 -13.29
N THR A 29 -4.63 29.08 -12.53
CA THR A 29 -4.15 28.91 -11.17
C THR A 29 -5.26 29.04 -10.12
N THR A 30 -6.52 29.13 -10.53
CA THR A 30 -7.67 29.09 -9.62
C THR A 30 -7.68 27.78 -8.86
N GLU A 31 -7.78 27.86 -7.55
CA GLU A 31 -7.84 26.71 -6.68
C GLU A 31 -9.19 25.99 -6.79
N ILE A 32 -9.18 24.70 -6.92
CA ILE A 32 -10.36 23.85 -7.00
C ILE A 32 -10.44 23.06 -5.70
N GLN A 33 -11.44 23.37 -4.88
CA GLN A 33 -11.72 22.61 -3.66
C GLN A 33 -12.40 21.28 -4.02
N LEU A 34 -11.85 20.17 -3.54
CA LEU A 34 -12.32 18.82 -3.85
C LEU A 34 -13.09 18.19 -2.68
N THR A 35 -12.76 18.57 -1.43
CA THR A 35 -13.49 18.17 -0.22
C THR A 35 -13.77 19.36 0.67
N ASN A 36 -14.78 19.26 1.55
CA ASN A 36 -15.21 20.39 2.40
C ASN A 36 -15.56 19.98 3.84
N ASP A 37 -15.23 18.76 4.23
CA ASP A 37 -15.59 18.15 5.51
C ASP A 37 -14.37 17.89 6.40
N GLY A 38 -13.19 18.40 6.00
CA GLY A 38 -11.95 18.25 6.74
C GLY A 38 -11.94 19.10 8.02
N GLU A 39 -11.42 18.53 9.10
CA GLU A 39 -11.20 19.18 10.40
C GLU A 39 -9.98 18.59 11.10
N LYS A 40 -9.58 19.17 12.22
CA LYS A 40 -8.45 18.68 13.00
C LYS A 40 -8.61 17.19 13.33
N TYR A 41 -7.57 16.39 13.07
CA TYR A 41 -7.57 14.92 13.20
C TYR A 41 -8.49 14.17 12.22
N TYR A 42 -9.06 14.86 11.24
CA TYR A 42 -9.77 14.31 10.11
C TYR A 42 -9.34 15.05 8.85
N SER A 43 -8.14 14.79 8.41
CA SER A 43 -7.39 15.65 7.51
C SER A 43 -6.72 14.86 6.39
N PHE A 44 -6.60 15.50 5.21
CA PHE A 44 -5.72 15.01 4.14
C PHE A 44 -4.26 15.43 4.34
N ASN A 45 -4.00 16.17 5.37
CA ASN A 45 -2.69 16.71 5.70
C ASN A 45 -1.90 15.74 6.57
N ARG A 46 -0.64 15.55 6.25
CA ARG A 46 0.27 14.71 7.06
C ARG A 46 0.67 15.35 8.38
N GLU A 47 0.65 16.67 8.44
CA GLU A 47 1.07 17.43 9.61
C GLU A 47 -0.14 18.10 10.26
N ASP A 48 -0.46 17.69 11.47
CA ASP A 48 -1.67 18.09 12.18
C ASP A 48 -1.44 19.31 13.10
N GLU A 49 -0.37 20.04 12.88
CA GLU A 49 0.03 21.13 13.76
C GLU A 49 -0.22 22.51 13.16
N GLY A 50 -1.22 23.19 13.70
CA GLY A 50 -1.42 24.65 13.56
C GLY A 50 -2.47 25.09 12.56
N GLU A 51 -2.65 26.40 12.48
CA GLU A 51 -3.50 27.07 11.49
C GLU A 51 -2.89 26.92 10.10
N MET A 52 -3.58 26.21 9.25
CA MET A 52 -3.08 25.71 7.99
C MET A 52 -3.44 26.64 6.83
N GLU A 53 -2.84 27.81 6.79
CA GLU A 53 -3.10 28.79 5.74
C GLU A 53 -2.34 28.52 4.42
N GLY A 54 -1.35 27.64 4.44
CA GLY A 54 -0.53 27.30 3.29
C GLY A 54 -1.07 26.14 2.44
N ARG A 55 -0.28 25.75 1.43
CA ARG A 55 -0.43 24.50 0.67
C ARG A 55 0.49 23.46 1.27
N PHE A 56 -0.09 22.35 1.71
CA PHE A 56 0.64 21.27 2.40
C PHE A 56 0.64 19.99 1.57
N GLY A 57 1.63 19.13 1.82
CA GLY A 57 1.64 17.79 1.28
C GLY A 57 0.42 16.99 1.74
N CYS A 58 -0.08 16.11 0.89
CA CYS A 58 -1.22 15.24 1.18
C CYS A 58 -0.97 13.83 0.71
N GLU A 59 -1.68 12.86 1.30
CA GLU A 59 -1.72 11.47 0.85
C GLU A 59 -2.70 11.31 -0.32
N ALA A 60 -2.42 12.05 -1.41
CA ALA A 60 -3.20 12.01 -2.63
C ALA A 60 -2.29 11.81 -3.84
N TYR A 61 -2.69 10.91 -4.72
CA TYR A 61 -1.86 10.44 -5.83
C TYR A 61 -2.68 10.39 -7.12
N TRP A 62 -2.09 10.86 -8.21
CA TRP A 62 -2.70 10.77 -9.53
C TRP A 62 -2.67 9.34 -10.05
N LEU A 63 -3.75 8.93 -10.69
CA LEU A 63 -3.75 7.75 -11.54
C LEU A 63 -2.94 8.02 -12.82
N LYS A 64 -2.47 6.96 -13.46
CA LYS A 64 -1.53 7.09 -14.58
C LYS A 64 -2.14 7.71 -15.85
N LYS A 65 -3.46 7.80 -15.95
CA LYS A 65 -4.15 8.34 -17.12
C LYS A 65 -5.29 9.28 -16.74
N GLY A 66 -5.41 10.39 -17.46
CA GLY A 66 -6.40 11.44 -17.19
C GLY A 66 -6.05 12.25 -15.94
N HIS A 67 -7.06 12.92 -15.37
CA HIS A 67 -6.92 13.70 -14.15
C HIS A 67 -7.68 13.07 -12.97
N ARG A 68 -7.74 11.73 -12.96
CA ARG A 68 -8.25 10.99 -11.81
C ARG A 68 -7.15 10.80 -10.78
N PHE A 69 -7.57 10.77 -9.52
CA PHE A 69 -6.69 10.60 -8.38
C PHE A 69 -7.33 9.71 -7.32
N TYR A 70 -6.53 9.19 -6.43
CA TYR A 70 -6.99 8.58 -5.19
C TYR A 70 -6.31 9.26 -4.01
N ALA A 71 -6.98 9.27 -2.88
CA ALA A 71 -6.42 9.82 -1.65
C ALA A 71 -6.90 9.02 -0.44
N ILE A 72 -6.05 8.96 0.58
CA ILE A 72 -6.41 8.41 1.87
C ILE A 72 -6.46 9.52 2.90
N ARG A 73 -7.43 9.42 3.80
CA ARG A 73 -7.57 10.30 4.94
C ARG A 73 -7.67 9.48 6.20
N GLU A 74 -6.99 9.94 7.23
CA GLU A 74 -7.06 9.39 8.57
C GLU A 74 -8.11 10.11 9.41
N ASP A 75 -8.91 9.36 10.16
CA ASP A 75 -9.80 9.87 11.20
C ASP A 75 -9.28 9.46 12.57
N ALA A 76 -8.56 10.35 13.20
CA ALA A 76 -8.01 10.17 14.55
C ALA A 76 -8.80 10.95 15.62
N ARG A 77 -9.98 11.51 15.31
CA ARG A 77 -10.76 12.35 16.24
C ARG A 77 -11.09 11.65 17.55
N LYS A 78 -11.33 10.34 17.51
CA LYS A 78 -11.67 9.52 18.68
C LYS A 78 -10.47 8.86 19.36
N VAL A 79 -9.28 8.95 18.77
CA VAL A 79 -8.06 8.39 19.33
C VAL A 79 -7.67 9.18 20.57
N GLU A 80 -7.17 8.49 21.58
CA GLU A 80 -6.70 9.14 22.83
C GLU A 80 -5.41 9.92 22.60
N GLU A 81 -5.12 10.86 23.51
CA GLU A 81 -3.94 11.70 23.43
C GLU A 81 -2.84 11.22 24.36
N LEU A 82 -1.60 11.20 23.84
CA LEU A 82 -0.40 11.14 24.65
C LEU A 82 0.19 12.53 24.86
N TRP A 83 0.93 12.67 25.92
CA TRP A 83 1.52 13.92 26.35
C TRP A 83 3.05 13.86 26.33
N LEU A 84 3.64 14.89 25.77
CA LEU A 84 5.08 15.12 25.82
C LEU A 84 5.37 16.47 26.49
N ILE A 85 6.45 16.51 27.26
CA ILE A 85 6.98 17.77 27.76
C ILE A 85 8.17 18.15 26.88
N ASP A 86 8.02 19.22 26.11
CA ASP A 86 9.14 19.86 25.42
C ASP A 86 9.98 20.64 26.45
N ALA A 87 10.94 19.95 27.01
CA ALA A 87 11.81 20.50 28.05
C ALA A 87 12.78 21.59 27.53
N LEU A 88 12.99 21.65 26.21
CA LEU A 88 13.90 22.61 25.57
C LEU A 88 13.17 23.86 25.06
N ALA A 89 11.86 23.90 25.16
CA ALA A 89 11.10 25.08 24.76
C ALA A 89 11.46 26.29 25.63
N THR A 90 11.60 27.44 24.98
CA THR A 90 11.90 28.72 25.65
C THR A 90 10.65 29.61 25.64
N PRO A 91 10.41 30.42 26.69
CA PRO A 91 11.22 30.61 27.91
C PRO A 91 11.01 29.55 29.00
N ARG A 92 10.08 28.61 28.80
CA ARG A 92 9.75 27.53 29.74
C ARG A 92 9.37 26.24 29.00
N PRO A 93 9.47 25.08 29.63
CA PRO A 93 8.93 23.83 29.10
C PRO A 93 7.46 23.95 28.68
N LYS A 94 7.11 23.29 27.59
CA LYS A 94 5.72 23.29 27.04
C LYS A 94 5.19 21.86 27.00
N LEU A 95 3.90 21.72 27.32
CA LEU A 95 3.19 20.50 27.09
C LEU A 95 2.81 20.42 25.59
N LYS A 96 3.13 19.28 24.98
CA LYS A 96 2.65 18.90 23.64
C LYS A 96 1.77 17.65 23.76
N THR A 97 0.65 17.64 23.07
CA THR A 97 -0.23 16.49 22.97
C THR A 97 -0.30 16.04 21.51
N TYR A 98 -0.45 14.74 21.30
CA TYR A 98 -0.66 14.15 19.97
C TYR A 98 -1.50 12.90 20.09
N LYS A 99 -2.24 12.57 19.02
CA LYS A 99 -3.03 11.35 18.94
C LYS A 99 -2.10 10.14 18.81
N ALA A 100 -2.30 9.12 19.63
CA ALA A 100 -1.52 7.89 19.56
C ALA A 100 -2.36 6.68 19.99
N GLU A 101 -2.22 5.62 19.23
CA GLU A 101 -2.84 4.34 19.52
C GLU A 101 -1.96 3.49 20.41
N LEU A 102 -2.57 2.91 21.45
CA LEU A 102 -1.92 1.92 22.30
C LEU A 102 -2.59 0.54 22.13
N ALA A 103 -1.85 -0.49 22.50
CA ALA A 103 -2.38 -1.83 22.53
C ALA A 103 -3.58 -1.91 23.48
N GLY A 104 -4.72 -2.43 23.00
CA GLY A 104 -5.96 -2.54 23.77
C GLY A 104 -6.91 -1.34 23.66
N ASP A 105 -6.53 -0.26 23.01
CA ASP A 105 -7.43 0.89 22.83
C ASP A 105 -8.65 0.51 22.00
N LYS A 106 -9.81 1.06 22.40
CA LYS A 106 -11.08 0.88 21.67
C LYS A 106 -11.19 1.74 20.44
N ASN A 107 -10.57 2.92 20.49
CA ASN A 107 -10.58 3.90 19.43
C ASN A 107 -9.18 3.99 18.83
N VAL A 108 -9.12 3.66 17.56
CA VAL A 108 -7.89 3.72 16.75
C VAL A 108 -8.17 4.53 15.50
N ILE A 109 -7.13 4.91 14.79
CA ILE A 109 -7.24 5.61 13.52
C ILE A 109 -8.11 4.81 12.57
N GLN A 110 -9.04 5.49 11.93
CA GLN A 110 -9.88 4.93 10.87
C GLN A 110 -9.44 5.54 9.54
N TYR A 111 -9.51 4.75 8.48
CA TYR A 111 -9.07 5.18 7.15
C TYR A 111 -10.25 5.36 6.22
N GLU A 112 -10.20 6.42 5.41
CA GLU A 112 -11.15 6.69 4.34
C GLU A 112 -10.40 6.78 3.02
N LEU A 113 -10.77 5.93 2.06
CA LEU A 113 -10.26 5.98 0.69
C LEU A 113 -11.27 6.76 -0.18
N ILE A 114 -10.76 7.73 -0.92
CA ILE A 114 -11.52 8.42 -1.95
C ILE A 114 -10.89 8.25 -3.32
N ILE A 115 -11.72 8.24 -4.35
CA ILE A 115 -11.31 8.41 -5.75
C ILE A 115 -12.01 9.64 -6.28
N GLY A 116 -11.26 10.50 -6.95
CA GLY A 116 -11.79 11.70 -7.58
C GLY A 116 -11.39 11.82 -9.04
N ASP A 117 -12.18 12.58 -9.77
CA ASP A 117 -11.92 12.97 -11.15
C ASP A 117 -12.01 14.50 -11.23
N LEU A 118 -10.89 15.15 -11.56
CA LEU A 118 -10.82 16.60 -11.62
C LEU A 118 -11.59 17.18 -12.81
N ASP A 119 -11.71 16.43 -13.90
CA ASP A 119 -12.41 16.89 -15.11
C ASP A 119 -13.93 16.94 -14.88
N THR A 120 -14.48 16.01 -14.11
CA THR A 120 -15.90 16.02 -13.70
C THR A 120 -16.14 16.71 -12.37
N LYS A 121 -15.09 16.93 -11.56
CA LYS A 121 -15.12 17.42 -10.18
C LYS A 121 -15.87 16.50 -9.21
N GLU A 122 -16.00 15.25 -9.56
CA GLU A 122 -16.61 14.23 -8.71
C GLU A 122 -15.58 13.65 -7.76
N VAL A 123 -15.98 13.48 -6.51
CA VAL A 123 -15.20 12.77 -5.48
C VAL A 123 -16.11 11.72 -4.85
N ARG A 124 -15.64 10.49 -4.82
CA ARG A 124 -16.38 9.33 -4.32
C ARG A 124 -15.62 8.66 -3.19
N LYS A 125 -16.30 8.36 -2.09
CA LYS A 125 -15.79 7.49 -1.03
C LYS A 125 -15.89 6.03 -1.48
N ILE A 126 -14.83 5.27 -1.22
CA ILE A 126 -14.75 3.85 -1.56
C ILE A 126 -14.98 3.05 -0.29
N ASP A 127 -15.87 2.06 -0.36
CA ASP A 127 -16.13 1.17 0.76
C ASP A 127 -14.96 0.18 0.96
N ILE A 128 -14.10 0.51 1.89
CA ILE A 128 -12.99 -0.34 2.32
C ILE A 128 -13.26 -1.06 3.64
N SER A 129 -14.48 -0.98 4.17
CA SER A 129 -14.87 -1.39 5.54
C SER A 129 -15.00 -2.91 5.68
N ARG A 130 -13.92 -3.68 5.51
CA ARG A 130 -13.89 -5.11 5.85
C ARG A 130 -13.85 -5.35 7.34
N TRP A 131 -12.94 -4.67 8.01
CA TRP A 131 -12.80 -4.68 9.46
C TRP A 131 -12.97 -3.26 9.98
N LYS A 132 -13.47 -3.15 11.21
CA LYS A 132 -13.59 -1.84 11.88
C LYS A 132 -12.21 -1.21 12.01
N ASP A 133 -11.25 -1.99 12.51
CA ASP A 133 -9.90 -1.55 12.79
C ASP A 133 -8.95 -2.26 11.82
N GLN A 134 -8.36 -1.49 10.91
CA GLN A 134 -7.52 -1.99 9.83
C GLN A 134 -6.47 -0.97 9.42
N TYR A 135 -5.41 -1.44 8.76
CA TYR A 135 -4.41 -0.60 8.09
C TYR A 135 -4.54 -0.77 6.58
N ILE A 136 -4.17 0.27 5.83
CA ILE A 136 -4.28 0.32 4.37
C ILE A 136 -2.94 0.71 3.78
N ASP A 137 -2.43 -0.11 2.85
CA ASP A 137 -1.25 0.19 2.04
C ASP A 137 -1.61 0.17 0.56
N PHE A 138 -1.24 1.22 -0.16
CA PHE A 138 -1.36 1.22 -1.62
C PHE A 138 -0.22 0.47 -2.27
N LEU A 139 -0.54 -0.36 -3.25
CA LEU A 139 0.40 -1.26 -3.89
C LEU A 139 0.73 -0.88 -5.33
N TYR A 140 -0.28 -0.63 -6.14
CA TYR A 140 -0.11 -0.48 -7.57
C TYR A 140 -1.30 0.22 -8.23
N THR A 141 -1.06 0.89 -9.36
CA THR A 141 -2.10 1.39 -10.27
C THR A 141 -1.81 0.90 -11.70
N SER A 142 -2.83 0.43 -12.42
CA SER A 142 -2.69 0.03 -13.82
C SER A 142 -2.37 1.24 -14.72
N ASN A 143 -1.75 0.98 -15.88
CA ASN A 143 -1.35 2.04 -16.82
C ASN A 143 -2.54 2.75 -17.46
N ASP A 144 -3.67 2.07 -17.59
CA ASP A 144 -4.94 2.66 -18.06
C ASP A 144 -5.64 3.52 -17.00
N GLY A 145 -5.17 3.46 -15.72
CA GLY A 145 -5.75 4.16 -14.60
C GLY A 145 -7.11 3.62 -14.15
N LEU A 146 -7.50 2.41 -14.60
CA LEU A 146 -8.81 1.83 -14.28
C LEU A 146 -8.78 0.96 -13.04
N ARG A 147 -7.60 0.54 -12.58
CA ARG A 147 -7.44 -0.35 -11.43
C ARG A 147 -6.46 0.24 -10.43
N LEU A 148 -6.91 0.38 -9.19
CA LEU A 148 -6.09 0.71 -8.03
C LEU A 148 -6.02 -0.53 -7.13
N TYR A 149 -4.82 -0.96 -6.78
CA TYR A 149 -4.60 -2.10 -5.90
C TYR A 149 -4.12 -1.60 -4.54
N PHE A 150 -4.73 -2.14 -3.49
CA PHE A 150 -4.35 -1.87 -2.12
C PHE A 150 -4.35 -3.16 -1.30
N GLN A 151 -3.61 -3.15 -0.22
CA GLN A 151 -3.64 -4.18 0.79
C GLN A 151 -4.29 -3.61 2.05
N ARG A 152 -5.13 -4.39 2.69
CA ARG A 152 -5.65 -4.09 4.02
C ARG A 152 -5.28 -5.18 4.99
N TYR A 153 -4.97 -4.76 6.21
CA TYR A 153 -4.58 -5.63 7.31
C TYR A 153 -5.52 -5.40 8.46
N LYS A 154 -5.99 -6.48 9.05
CA LYS A 154 -6.69 -6.41 10.32
C LYS A 154 -5.73 -5.95 11.41
N ARG A 155 -6.20 -5.14 12.34
CA ARG A 155 -5.38 -4.60 13.44
C ARG A 155 -4.62 -5.68 14.23
N THR A 156 -5.18 -6.88 14.35
CA THR A 156 -4.57 -8.02 15.04
C THR A 156 -3.46 -8.70 14.26
N TRP A 157 -3.23 -8.31 13.01
CA TRP A 157 -2.21 -8.85 12.10
C TRP A 157 -2.37 -10.34 11.78
N ASP A 158 -3.53 -10.92 12.03
CA ASP A 158 -3.85 -12.31 11.74
C ASP A 158 -4.56 -12.52 10.39
N GLU A 159 -5.04 -11.43 9.78
CA GLU A 159 -5.70 -11.45 8.47
C GLU A 159 -5.23 -10.30 7.57
N THR A 160 -5.11 -10.58 6.28
CA THR A 160 -4.81 -9.57 5.24
C THR A 160 -5.57 -9.88 3.95
N GLU A 161 -5.90 -8.83 3.21
CA GLU A 161 -6.50 -8.95 1.88
C GLU A 161 -5.79 -8.05 0.88
N ILE A 162 -5.55 -8.57 -0.32
CA ILE A 162 -5.17 -7.78 -1.49
C ILE A 162 -6.42 -7.51 -2.28
N CYS A 163 -6.73 -6.24 -2.46
CA CYS A 163 -7.94 -5.75 -3.08
C CYS A 163 -7.63 -4.96 -4.35
N MET A 164 -8.59 -4.95 -5.26
CA MET A 164 -8.60 -4.10 -6.44
C MET A 164 -9.85 -3.23 -6.43
N VAL A 165 -9.67 -1.93 -6.64
CA VAL A 165 -10.76 -0.97 -6.89
C VAL A 165 -10.86 -0.73 -8.38
N ASN A 166 -12.06 -0.87 -8.94
CA ASN A 166 -12.39 -0.28 -10.23
C ASN A 166 -12.55 1.24 -10.03
N THR A 167 -11.66 2.03 -10.60
CA THR A 167 -11.62 3.48 -10.36
C THR A 167 -12.79 4.25 -11.01
N GLU A 168 -13.53 3.65 -11.94
CA GLU A 168 -14.71 4.24 -12.56
C GLU A 168 -15.97 3.97 -11.74
N THR A 169 -16.15 2.73 -11.29
CA THR A 169 -17.37 2.35 -10.56
C THR A 169 -17.22 2.51 -9.04
N GLY A 170 -16.02 2.42 -8.52
CA GLY A 170 -15.72 2.39 -7.09
C GLY A 170 -15.88 1.01 -6.46
N ASP A 171 -16.17 -0.02 -7.25
CA ASP A 171 -16.33 -1.39 -6.77
C ASP A 171 -15.01 -1.96 -6.26
N VAL A 172 -15.05 -2.56 -5.08
CA VAL A 172 -13.91 -3.24 -4.46
C VAL A 172 -14.05 -4.74 -4.61
N LYS A 173 -13.02 -5.37 -5.16
CA LYS A 173 -12.91 -6.83 -5.30
C LYS A 173 -11.74 -7.33 -4.46
N VAL A 174 -11.97 -8.32 -3.60
CA VAL A 174 -10.90 -9.06 -2.92
C VAL A 174 -10.31 -10.05 -3.92
N LEU A 175 -8.99 -9.97 -4.13
CA LEU A 175 -8.26 -10.87 -5.03
C LEU A 175 -7.56 -12.00 -4.27
N ILE A 176 -6.94 -11.68 -3.14
CA ILE A 176 -6.25 -12.64 -2.30
C ILE A 176 -6.64 -12.35 -0.87
N HIS A 177 -7.05 -13.38 -0.14
CA HIS A 177 -7.26 -13.35 1.30
C HIS A 177 -6.31 -14.35 1.95
N GLU A 178 -5.66 -13.93 3.03
CA GLU A 178 -4.78 -14.78 3.80
C GLU A 178 -4.99 -14.56 5.30
N GLU A 179 -5.01 -15.65 6.05
CA GLU A 179 -5.06 -15.64 7.50
C GLU A 179 -4.05 -16.63 8.07
N ASP A 180 -3.46 -16.32 9.20
CA ASP A 180 -2.60 -17.22 9.97
C ASP A 180 -2.64 -16.86 11.46
N LYS A 181 -2.34 -17.81 12.30
CA LYS A 181 -2.35 -17.65 13.75
C LYS A 181 -1.01 -18.06 14.36
N PRO A 182 -0.51 -17.27 15.30
CA PRO A 182 -1.16 -16.12 15.97
C PRO A 182 -1.15 -14.83 15.14
N TYR A 183 -0.30 -14.70 14.13
CA TYR A 183 -0.19 -13.52 13.25
C TYR A 183 0.55 -13.88 11.95
N LEU A 184 0.33 -13.08 10.93
CA LEU A 184 1.06 -13.14 9.65
C LEU A 184 2.43 -12.45 9.79
N ASP A 185 3.50 -13.07 9.29
CA ASP A 185 4.79 -12.40 9.18
C ASP A 185 4.76 -11.32 8.08
N TYR A 186 4.60 -10.06 8.50
CA TYR A 186 4.55 -8.94 7.58
C TYR A 186 5.93 -8.51 7.03
N GLN A 187 7.02 -8.89 7.68
CA GLN A 187 8.38 -8.51 7.27
C GLN A 187 8.85 -9.28 6.03
N MET A 188 8.40 -10.51 5.89
CA MET A 188 8.78 -11.40 4.80
C MET A 188 7.78 -11.42 3.63
N ARG A 189 6.77 -10.56 3.65
CA ARG A 189 5.79 -10.47 2.56
C ARG A 189 6.38 -9.83 1.31
N ALA A 190 6.02 -10.37 0.17
CA ALA A 190 6.35 -9.77 -1.11
C ALA A 190 5.16 -9.89 -2.07
N ILE A 191 4.85 -8.78 -2.73
CA ILE A 191 3.79 -8.66 -3.72
C ILE A 191 4.37 -7.96 -4.94
N HIS A 192 4.27 -8.62 -6.09
CA HIS A 192 4.74 -8.05 -7.35
C HIS A 192 3.61 -8.12 -8.39
N PHE A 193 3.30 -6.97 -8.98
CA PHE A 193 2.33 -6.87 -10.07
C PHE A 193 3.07 -7.05 -11.40
N LEU A 194 2.64 -8.02 -12.18
CA LEU A 194 3.20 -8.37 -13.47
C LEU A 194 2.20 -8.04 -14.58
N ASN A 195 2.70 -7.76 -15.80
CA ASN A 195 1.88 -7.52 -16.96
C ASN A 195 0.77 -6.46 -16.70
N ASP A 196 1.16 -5.34 -16.09
CA ASP A 196 0.24 -4.26 -15.73
C ASP A 196 -0.91 -4.69 -14.81
N GLY A 197 -0.59 -5.51 -13.80
CA GLY A 197 -1.57 -6.01 -12.83
C GLY A 197 -2.46 -7.14 -13.35
N ASN A 198 -2.18 -7.70 -14.55
CA ASN A 198 -2.88 -8.88 -15.03
C ASN A 198 -2.45 -10.17 -14.33
N GLU A 199 -1.33 -10.11 -13.62
CA GLU A 199 -0.86 -11.19 -12.75
C GLU A 199 -0.29 -10.61 -11.46
N ILE A 200 -0.42 -11.37 -10.38
CA ILE A 200 0.08 -11.02 -9.05
C ILE A 200 0.94 -12.18 -8.56
N LEU A 201 2.21 -11.90 -8.32
CA LEU A 201 3.12 -12.84 -7.68
C LEU A 201 3.17 -12.50 -6.19
N PHE A 202 2.67 -13.40 -5.37
CA PHE A 202 2.48 -13.21 -3.94
C PHE A 202 3.27 -14.25 -3.15
N ARG A 203 4.01 -13.81 -2.10
CA ARG A 203 4.67 -14.70 -1.16
C ARG A 203 3.75 -14.95 0.03
N SER A 204 3.52 -16.21 0.35
CA SER A 204 2.63 -16.67 1.40
C SER A 204 3.29 -17.76 2.24
N GLU A 205 2.95 -17.81 3.51
CA GLU A 205 3.40 -18.84 4.47
C GLU A 205 2.32 -19.88 4.79
N ARG A 206 1.25 -19.95 3.99
CA ARG A 206 0.10 -20.85 4.18
C ARG A 206 0.40 -22.33 4.34
N THR A 207 1.61 -22.78 3.99
CA THR A 207 2.07 -24.17 4.15
C THR A 207 3.00 -24.35 5.34
N GLY A 208 3.19 -23.33 6.16
CA GLY A 208 4.19 -23.27 7.23
C GLY A 208 5.59 -22.85 6.74
N TRP A 209 5.76 -22.63 5.44
CA TRP A 209 6.98 -22.15 4.79
C TRP A 209 6.67 -21.04 3.79
N GLY A 210 7.57 -20.09 3.68
CA GLY A 210 7.38 -18.97 2.77
C GLY A 210 7.62 -19.36 1.31
N HIS A 211 6.59 -19.29 0.47
CA HIS A 211 6.65 -19.64 -0.94
C HIS A 211 5.94 -18.64 -1.83
N TYR A 212 6.28 -18.64 -3.12
CA TYR A 212 5.69 -17.79 -4.14
C TYR A 212 4.54 -18.48 -4.87
N TYR A 213 3.46 -17.72 -5.04
CA TYR A 213 2.22 -18.12 -5.70
C TYR A 213 1.87 -17.10 -6.78
N LEU A 214 1.57 -17.57 -7.98
CA LEU A 214 1.15 -16.71 -9.09
C LEU A 214 -0.38 -16.74 -9.22
N TYR A 215 -0.99 -15.57 -9.21
CA TYR A 215 -2.42 -15.37 -9.40
C TYR A 215 -2.69 -14.62 -10.70
N ASP A 216 -3.91 -14.78 -11.26
CA ASP A 216 -4.41 -13.92 -12.32
C ASP A 216 -5.01 -12.61 -11.77
N LYS A 217 -5.42 -11.71 -12.68
CA LYS A 217 -6.06 -10.43 -12.35
C LYS A 217 -7.37 -10.56 -11.58
N ASP A 218 -7.98 -11.73 -11.61
CA ASP A 218 -9.27 -12.00 -10.96
C ASP A 218 -9.11 -12.66 -9.59
N GLY A 219 -7.87 -12.94 -9.17
CA GLY A 219 -7.53 -13.56 -7.90
C GLY A 219 -7.55 -15.09 -7.94
N ASN A 220 -7.61 -15.71 -9.14
CA ASN A 220 -7.51 -17.15 -9.26
C ASN A 220 -6.05 -17.57 -9.20
N LEU A 221 -5.73 -18.59 -8.39
CA LEU A 221 -4.40 -19.16 -8.33
C LEU A 221 -4.06 -19.85 -9.65
N LYS A 222 -3.03 -19.38 -10.34
CA LYS A 222 -2.51 -19.98 -11.57
C LYS A 222 -1.48 -21.08 -11.29
N ASN A 223 -0.55 -20.78 -10.37
CA ASN A 223 0.57 -21.69 -10.10
C ASN A 223 1.15 -21.46 -8.70
N GLN A 224 1.57 -22.53 -8.04
CA GLN A 224 2.50 -22.49 -6.92
C GLN A 224 3.93 -22.56 -7.50
N VAL A 225 4.65 -21.45 -7.45
CA VAL A 225 5.96 -21.28 -8.12
C VAL A 225 7.06 -22.03 -7.38
N THR A 226 7.03 -22.01 -6.04
CA THR A 226 7.98 -22.71 -5.17
C THR A 226 7.23 -23.51 -4.12
N SER A 227 7.80 -24.64 -3.66
CA SER A 227 7.24 -25.48 -2.60
C SER A 227 8.33 -26.24 -1.85
N GLY A 228 8.00 -26.82 -0.70
CA GLY A 228 8.92 -27.64 0.07
C GLY A 228 9.10 -27.20 1.53
N PRO A 229 9.90 -27.93 2.33
CA PRO A 229 10.18 -27.59 3.73
C PRO A 229 11.36 -26.62 3.86
N TRP A 230 11.33 -25.51 3.12
CA TRP A 230 12.36 -24.47 3.06
C TRP A 230 11.74 -23.10 2.79
N VAL A 231 12.52 -22.04 2.90
CA VAL A 231 12.04 -20.65 2.76
C VAL A 231 12.49 -20.06 1.43
N ALA A 232 11.54 -19.72 0.55
CA ALA A 232 11.79 -18.83 -0.57
C ALA A 232 11.81 -17.37 -0.06
N GLY A 233 13.00 -16.81 -0.02
CA GLY A 233 13.27 -15.46 0.48
C GLY A 233 13.10 -14.38 -0.61
N PRO A 234 13.70 -13.20 -0.44
CA PRO A 234 13.51 -12.05 -1.32
C PRO A 234 13.89 -12.28 -2.77
N ILE A 235 13.03 -11.79 -3.67
CA ILE A 235 13.30 -11.77 -5.11
C ILE A 235 14.38 -10.73 -5.41
N GLN A 236 15.39 -11.14 -6.15
CA GLN A 236 16.49 -10.30 -6.63
C GLN A 236 16.19 -9.75 -8.02
N LYS A 237 15.47 -10.50 -8.86
CA LYS A 237 15.10 -10.11 -10.22
C LYS A 237 13.86 -10.86 -10.69
N ILE A 238 13.00 -10.16 -11.42
CA ILE A 238 11.92 -10.76 -12.21
C ILE A 238 12.24 -10.55 -13.68
N ASP A 239 12.35 -11.64 -14.43
CA ASP A 239 12.50 -11.64 -15.88
C ASP A 239 11.15 -11.97 -16.51
N THR A 240 10.36 -10.94 -16.81
CA THR A 240 9.02 -11.09 -17.37
C THR A 240 9.04 -11.68 -18.78
N ALA A 241 10.08 -11.43 -19.56
CA ALA A 241 10.22 -11.97 -20.92
C ALA A 241 10.46 -13.48 -20.90
N LYS A 242 11.27 -13.95 -19.96
CA LYS A 242 11.54 -15.41 -19.78
C LYS A 242 10.54 -16.07 -18.85
N ARG A 243 9.67 -15.32 -18.21
CA ARG A 243 8.73 -15.82 -17.21
C ARG A 243 9.45 -16.52 -16.05
N GLN A 244 10.49 -15.88 -15.49
CA GLN A 244 11.34 -16.43 -14.43
C GLN A 244 11.56 -15.41 -13.32
N ILE A 245 11.71 -15.92 -12.09
CA ILE A 245 12.19 -15.16 -10.94
C ILE A 245 13.56 -15.69 -10.51
N TYR A 246 14.38 -14.77 -10.03
CA TYR A 246 15.66 -15.04 -9.36
C TYR A 246 15.50 -14.57 -7.92
N PHE A 247 15.72 -15.45 -7.00
CA PHE A 247 15.45 -15.17 -5.58
C PHE A 247 16.47 -15.89 -4.69
N VAL A 248 16.62 -15.43 -3.48
CA VAL A 248 17.41 -16.15 -2.48
C VAL A 248 16.52 -17.07 -1.66
N GLY A 249 17.04 -18.21 -1.27
CA GLY A 249 16.34 -19.19 -0.43
C GLY A 249 17.21 -19.70 0.69
N LEU A 250 16.60 -20.31 1.69
CA LEU A 250 17.22 -20.82 2.91
C LEU A 250 16.70 -22.22 3.23
N GLY A 251 17.62 -23.12 3.55
CA GLY A 251 17.28 -24.43 4.11
C GLY A 251 16.88 -25.50 3.12
N GLU A 252 16.96 -25.29 1.79
CA GLU A 252 16.70 -26.32 0.79
C GLU A 252 17.89 -27.27 0.64
N GLU A 253 19.12 -26.74 0.63
CA GLU A 253 20.33 -27.53 0.38
C GLU A 253 20.81 -28.20 1.67
N LYS A 254 20.85 -29.54 1.69
CA LYS A 254 21.17 -30.34 2.89
C LYS A 254 22.60 -30.15 3.42
N ASN A 255 23.53 -29.79 2.54
CA ASN A 255 24.95 -29.66 2.88
C ASN A 255 25.36 -28.21 3.20
N ILE A 256 24.41 -27.27 3.15
CA ILE A 256 24.63 -25.85 3.44
C ILE A 256 23.92 -25.50 4.74
N ASP A 257 24.56 -24.66 5.57
CA ASP A 257 23.92 -24.16 6.77
C ASP A 257 22.59 -23.48 6.41
N PRO A 258 21.44 -23.89 7.02
CA PRO A 258 20.12 -23.38 6.66
C PRO A 258 19.94 -21.88 6.85
N TYR A 259 20.87 -21.18 7.53
CA TYR A 259 20.87 -19.72 7.65
C TYR A 259 21.57 -19.02 6.49
N TYR A 260 22.23 -19.75 5.58
CA TYR A 260 22.88 -19.11 4.43
C TYR A 260 21.92 -18.92 3.28
N TYR A 261 22.02 -17.73 2.69
CA TYR A 261 21.27 -17.39 1.48
C TYR A 261 21.90 -18.03 0.24
N VAL A 262 21.10 -18.78 -0.48
CA VAL A 262 21.48 -19.45 -1.73
C VAL A 262 20.63 -18.90 -2.86
N LEU A 263 21.22 -18.67 -4.03
CA LEU A 263 20.53 -18.07 -5.17
C LEU A 263 19.85 -19.17 -6.02
N TYR A 264 18.57 -18.95 -6.27
CA TYR A 264 17.72 -19.81 -7.09
C TYR A 264 17.10 -19.08 -8.26
N ARG A 265 16.67 -19.85 -9.23
CA ARG A 265 15.78 -19.43 -10.31
C ARG A 265 14.55 -20.33 -10.30
N ALA A 266 13.35 -19.78 -10.49
CA ALA A 266 12.11 -20.52 -10.69
C ALA A 266 11.36 -20.04 -11.93
N ASP A 267 10.63 -20.94 -12.58
CA ASP A 267 9.74 -20.68 -13.71
C ASP A 267 8.35 -20.30 -13.16
N LEU A 268 7.81 -19.17 -13.58
CA LEU A 268 6.52 -18.68 -13.11
C LEU A 268 5.34 -19.56 -13.52
N ASP A 269 5.47 -20.28 -14.63
CA ASP A 269 4.36 -21.04 -15.23
C ASP A 269 4.44 -22.55 -14.92
N LYS A 270 5.50 -22.97 -14.23
CA LYS A 270 5.70 -24.38 -13.86
C LYS A 270 5.78 -24.51 -12.35
N LYS A 271 4.95 -25.41 -11.84
CA LYS A 271 4.98 -25.72 -10.41
C LYS A 271 6.36 -26.26 -10.02
N ASP A 272 6.95 -25.61 -9.01
CA ASP A 272 8.18 -26.08 -8.35
C ASP A 272 9.37 -26.35 -9.29
N ALA A 273 9.42 -25.63 -10.41
CA ALA A 273 10.55 -25.71 -11.35
C ALA A 273 11.68 -24.79 -10.88
N VAL A 274 12.33 -25.17 -9.77
CA VAL A 274 13.42 -24.45 -9.11
C VAL A 274 14.77 -24.99 -9.56
N THR A 275 15.73 -24.10 -9.77
CA THR A 275 17.12 -24.42 -10.13
C THR A 275 18.07 -23.66 -9.22
N LEU A 276 18.97 -24.35 -8.55
CA LEU A 276 20.09 -23.78 -7.82
C LEU A 276 21.06 -23.10 -8.79
N LEU A 277 21.49 -21.88 -8.50
CA LEU A 277 22.41 -21.09 -9.32
C LEU A 277 23.79 -20.90 -8.68
N THR A 278 23.87 -20.88 -7.36
CA THR A 278 25.16 -20.81 -6.64
C THR A 278 25.63 -22.21 -6.32
N PRO A 279 26.88 -22.56 -6.69
CA PRO A 279 27.44 -23.89 -6.36
C PRO A 279 27.60 -24.05 -4.84
N GLU A 280 27.54 -25.29 -4.37
CA GLU A 280 27.65 -25.64 -2.94
C GLU A 280 29.00 -25.24 -2.31
N ASP A 281 30.02 -25.00 -3.14
CA ASP A 281 31.38 -24.70 -2.72
C ASP A 281 31.77 -23.22 -2.81
N ALA A 282 30.81 -22.29 -2.95
CA ALA A 282 31.06 -20.87 -3.14
C ALA A 282 31.00 -20.07 -1.83
#